data_06ceb3050d1f6698915ebd6d9e9543a2
#
_entry.id   06ceb3050d1f6698915ebd6d9e9543a2
#
_cell.length_a   1.000
_cell.length_b   1.000
_cell.length_c   1.000
_cell.angle_alpha   90.00
_cell.angle_beta   90.00
_cell.angle_gamma   90.00
#
_symmetry.space_group_name_H-M   'P 1'
#
loop_
_entity.id
_entity.type
_entity.pdbx_description
1 polymer ?
#
loop_
_entity_poly.entity_id
_entity_poly.type
_entity_poly.pdbx_seq_one_letter_code
_entity_poly.pdbx_strand_id
1 'polypeptide(L)'
;MRDKYLKALKSLDGFVIVSVWAEKFGEMFPEDLEKANREAEGQNAKKESNFTTGIREIAARISSALHVGAWHDQIEIDNSERPRMVRYIEENELELINQKNLDEDIEPLKRDDIIRNAKNNLETKQLYRLTQFEQITKELNKWFGTRFEVEHSIALLNQHEQGRHHPDNIQILLKSHNSKKNNKNWERFTLEKQIEYINKVIDLQKLVLENFNLEFEEVILEDLINRLRRIY
;
A
#
# COMPACT_ATOMS: atom_id res chain seq x y z
N MET A 1 3.13 5.46 -34.78
CA MET A 1 3.45 4.21 -34.08
C MET A 1 2.94 4.20 -32.64
N ARG A 2 3.12 5.26 -31.81
CA ARG A 2 2.60 5.35 -30.44
C ARG A 2 1.10 5.08 -30.33
N ASP A 3 0.30 5.65 -31.23
CA ASP A 3 -1.17 5.49 -31.24
C ASP A 3 -1.61 4.04 -31.53
N LYS A 4 -0.82 3.28 -32.30
CA LYS A 4 -1.11 1.86 -32.55
C LYS A 4 -0.94 1.01 -31.31
N TYR A 5 0.08 1.28 -30.47
CA TYR A 5 0.25 0.60 -29.18
C TYR A 5 -0.92 0.85 -28.25
N LEU A 6 -1.32 2.12 -28.08
CA LEU A 6 -2.50 2.44 -27.25
C LEU A 6 -3.77 1.81 -27.78
N LYS A 7 -3.97 1.79 -29.10
CA LYS A 7 -5.14 1.14 -29.71
C LYS A 7 -5.20 -0.34 -29.40
N ALA A 8 -4.06 -1.03 -29.39
CA ALA A 8 -3.98 -2.43 -28.98
C ALA A 8 -4.26 -2.59 -27.48
N LEU A 9 -3.72 -1.74 -26.61
CA LEU A 9 -3.99 -1.79 -25.17
C LEU A 9 -5.47 -1.51 -24.86
N LYS A 10 -6.06 -0.50 -25.51
CA LYS A 10 -7.49 -0.16 -25.33
C LYS A 10 -8.45 -1.29 -25.73
N SER A 11 -8.01 -2.23 -26.56
CA SER A 11 -8.80 -3.40 -26.95
C SER A 11 -8.71 -4.57 -25.97
N LEU A 12 -7.90 -4.42 -24.89
CA LEU A 12 -7.75 -5.39 -23.82
C LEU A 12 -8.51 -4.91 -22.59
N ASP A 13 -9.17 -5.83 -21.92
CA ASP A 13 -9.93 -5.53 -20.70
C ASP A 13 -9.02 -5.62 -19.47
N GLY A 14 -9.09 -4.60 -18.61
CA GLY A 14 -8.40 -4.57 -17.32
C GLY A 14 -6.88 -4.52 -17.40
N PHE A 15 -6.23 -4.96 -16.32
CA PHE A 15 -4.78 -4.99 -16.23
C PHE A 15 -4.17 -6.19 -16.93
N VAL A 16 -3.20 -5.94 -17.81
CA VAL A 16 -2.47 -6.95 -18.57
C VAL A 16 -0.97 -6.79 -18.44
N ILE A 17 -0.22 -7.87 -18.61
CA ILE A 17 1.24 -7.82 -18.67
C ILE A 17 1.70 -7.34 -20.07
N VAL A 18 2.90 -6.78 -20.15
CA VAL A 18 3.44 -6.21 -21.40
C VAL A 18 3.52 -7.24 -22.53
N SER A 19 3.74 -8.52 -22.26
CA SER A 19 3.75 -9.57 -23.29
C SER A 19 2.39 -9.75 -23.95
N VAL A 20 1.31 -9.77 -23.18
CA VAL A 20 -0.07 -9.87 -23.70
C VAL A 20 -0.40 -8.64 -24.56
N TRP A 21 0.00 -7.44 -24.11
CA TRP A 21 -0.13 -6.23 -24.93
C TRP A 21 0.63 -6.33 -26.25
N ALA A 22 1.87 -6.85 -26.22
CA ALA A 22 2.69 -7.03 -27.42
C ALA A 22 2.08 -8.07 -28.39
N GLU A 23 1.53 -9.15 -27.87
CA GLU A 23 0.79 -10.15 -28.66
C GLU A 23 -0.43 -9.52 -29.33
N LYS A 24 -1.24 -8.79 -28.58
CA LYS A 24 -2.41 -8.09 -29.12
C LYS A 24 -2.04 -7.06 -30.18
N PHE A 25 -0.94 -6.34 -29.96
CA PHE A 25 -0.40 -5.43 -30.98
C PHE A 25 -0.03 -6.19 -32.28
N GLY A 26 0.64 -7.33 -32.17
CA GLY A 26 1.00 -8.16 -33.32
C GLY A 26 -0.22 -8.69 -34.08
N GLU A 27 -1.28 -9.08 -33.38
CA GLU A 27 -2.56 -9.48 -33.99
C GLU A 27 -3.21 -8.35 -34.77
N MET A 28 -3.24 -7.15 -34.18
CA MET A 28 -3.93 -5.99 -34.80
C MET A 28 -3.12 -5.32 -35.92
N PHE A 29 -1.79 -5.47 -35.87
CA PHE A 29 -0.87 -4.82 -36.81
C PHE A 29 0.17 -5.81 -37.36
N PRO A 30 -0.26 -6.79 -38.20
CA PRO A 30 0.60 -7.86 -38.69
C PRO A 30 1.80 -7.37 -39.48
N GLU A 31 1.67 -6.25 -40.22
CA GLU A 31 2.81 -5.65 -40.96
C GLU A 31 3.92 -5.15 -40.02
N ASP A 32 3.54 -4.58 -38.89
CA ASP A 32 4.50 -4.11 -37.88
C ASP A 32 5.16 -5.31 -37.17
N LEU A 33 4.41 -6.40 -36.93
CA LEU A 33 4.94 -7.66 -36.39
C LEU A 33 5.93 -8.30 -37.37
N GLU A 34 5.62 -8.32 -38.69
CA GLU A 34 6.50 -8.88 -39.72
C GLU A 34 7.81 -8.09 -39.79
N LYS A 35 7.74 -6.76 -39.67
CA LYS A 35 8.93 -5.92 -39.53
C LYS A 35 9.75 -6.26 -38.31
N ALA A 36 9.11 -6.43 -37.15
CA ALA A 36 9.78 -6.81 -35.90
C ALA A 36 10.41 -8.20 -36.00
N ASN A 37 9.78 -9.17 -36.67
CA ASN A 37 10.35 -10.49 -36.93
C ASN A 37 11.64 -10.40 -37.79
N ARG A 38 11.64 -9.62 -38.86
CA ARG A 38 12.85 -9.39 -39.68
C ARG A 38 13.99 -8.77 -38.87
N GLU A 39 13.69 -7.83 -37.99
CA GLU A 39 14.69 -7.23 -37.10
C GLU A 39 15.22 -8.26 -36.07
N ALA A 40 14.34 -9.09 -35.50
CA ALA A 40 14.70 -10.17 -34.60
C ALA A 40 15.61 -11.21 -35.30
N GLU A 41 15.31 -11.62 -36.51
CA GLU A 41 16.15 -12.51 -37.34
C GLU A 41 17.54 -11.94 -37.56
N GLY A 42 17.64 -10.64 -37.90
CA GLY A 42 18.91 -9.94 -38.06
C GLY A 42 19.76 -9.88 -36.79
N GLN A 43 19.10 -9.80 -35.61
CA GLN A 43 19.77 -9.87 -34.33
C GLN A 43 20.19 -11.31 -33.98
N ASN A 44 19.33 -12.29 -34.26
CA ASN A 44 19.58 -13.70 -33.97
C ASN A 44 20.75 -14.26 -34.82
N ALA A 45 20.94 -13.78 -36.06
CA ALA A 45 22.06 -14.15 -36.90
C ALA A 45 23.43 -13.84 -36.26
N LYS A 46 23.48 -12.98 -35.23
CA LYS A 46 24.69 -12.58 -34.51
C LYS A 46 24.83 -13.22 -33.13
N LYS A 47 23.94 -14.16 -32.77
CA LYS A 47 23.87 -14.76 -31.44
C LYS A 47 23.99 -16.27 -31.53
N GLU A 48 24.68 -16.87 -30.56
CA GLU A 48 24.78 -18.33 -30.40
C GLU A 48 23.64 -18.92 -29.57
N SER A 49 22.98 -18.09 -28.75
CA SER A 49 21.88 -18.49 -27.86
C SER A 49 20.96 -17.30 -27.55
N ASN A 50 19.85 -17.56 -26.85
CA ASN A 50 18.88 -16.53 -26.43
C ASN A 50 18.25 -15.77 -27.60
N PHE A 51 17.71 -16.49 -28.55
CA PHE A 51 17.03 -15.94 -29.71
C PHE A 51 15.82 -15.10 -29.30
N THR A 52 15.67 -13.94 -29.96
CA THR A 52 14.51 -13.08 -29.80
C THR A 52 13.45 -13.37 -30.87
N THR A 53 12.23 -12.94 -30.65
CA THR A 53 11.11 -13.01 -31.60
C THR A 53 10.55 -11.62 -31.82
N GLY A 54 9.79 -11.41 -32.91
CA GLY A 54 9.16 -10.11 -33.17
C GLY A 54 8.27 -9.65 -32.01
N ILE A 55 7.55 -10.56 -31.35
CA ILE A 55 6.75 -10.23 -30.16
C ILE A 55 7.65 -9.72 -29.01
N ARG A 56 8.79 -10.37 -28.77
CA ARG A 56 9.75 -9.91 -27.75
C ARG A 56 10.35 -8.55 -28.09
N GLU A 57 10.62 -8.27 -29.35
CA GLU A 57 11.06 -6.95 -29.80
C GLU A 57 10.00 -5.88 -29.55
N ILE A 58 8.73 -6.17 -29.86
CA ILE A 58 7.60 -5.29 -29.57
C ILE A 58 7.47 -5.06 -28.06
N ALA A 59 7.52 -6.12 -27.24
CA ALA A 59 7.45 -6.03 -25.79
C ALA A 59 8.61 -5.18 -25.21
N ALA A 60 9.83 -5.33 -25.75
CA ALA A 60 10.97 -4.54 -25.33
C ALA A 60 10.79 -3.05 -25.65
N ARG A 61 10.23 -2.73 -26.84
CA ARG A 61 9.90 -1.34 -27.20
C ARG A 61 8.84 -0.73 -26.33
N ILE A 62 7.77 -1.49 -26.02
CA ILE A 62 6.73 -1.06 -25.06
C ILE A 62 7.37 -0.81 -23.70
N SER A 63 8.16 -1.74 -23.18
CA SER A 63 8.83 -1.62 -21.87
C SER A 63 9.77 -0.42 -21.82
N SER A 64 10.53 -0.16 -22.88
CA SER A 64 11.40 1.01 -22.99
C SER A 64 10.60 2.32 -23.02
N ALA A 65 9.50 2.34 -23.77
CA ALA A 65 8.61 3.50 -23.82
C ALA A 65 7.95 3.79 -22.46
N LEU A 66 7.52 2.75 -21.74
CA LEU A 66 7.01 2.87 -20.36
C LEU A 66 8.06 3.42 -19.40
N HIS A 67 9.32 2.99 -19.56
CA HIS A 67 10.42 3.45 -18.69
C HIS A 67 10.69 4.95 -18.82
N VAL A 68 10.52 5.51 -20.02
CA VAL A 68 10.67 6.95 -20.27
C VAL A 68 9.37 7.75 -20.08
N GLY A 69 8.34 7.14 -19.47
CA GLY A 69 7.07 7.80 -19.15
C GLY A 69 6.16 8.04 -20.37
N ALA A 70 6.31 7.27 -21.45
CA ALA A 70 5.38 7.35 -22.55
C ALA A 70 3.98 6.94 -22.09
N TRP A 71 2.96 7.67 -22.58
CA TRP A 71 1.53 7.43 -22.29
C TRP A 71 1.12 7.61 -20.83
N HIS A 72 1.90 8.34 -20.01
CA HIS A 72 1.60 8.56 -18.57
C HIS A 72 0.18 9.10 -18.33
N ASP A 73 -0.42 9.79 -19.29
CA ASP A 73 -1.77 10.34 -19.24
C ASP A 73 -2.86 9.38 -19.73
N GLN A 74 -2.51 8.18 -20.19
CA GLN A 74 -3.42 7.25 -20.85
C GLN A 74 -3.31 5.81 -20.36
N ILE A 75 -2.39 5.57 -19.44
CA ILE A 75 -2.18 4.24 -18.88
C ILE A 75 -2.02 4.30 -17.36
N GLU A 76 -2.49 3.27 -16.69
CA GLU A 76 -2.19 2.97 -15.29
C GLU A 76 -1.21 1.80 -15.23
N ILE A 77 -0.24 1.90 -14.33
CA ILE A 77 0.78 0.87 -14.13
C ILE A 77 0.66 0.35 -12.71
N ASP A 78 0.39 -0.93 -12.57
CA ASP A 78 0.45 -1.62 -11.29
C ASP A 78 1.82 -2.29 -11.12
N ASN A 79 2.55 -1.84 -10.10
CA ASN A 79 3.85 -2.36 -9.71
C ASN A 79 3.80 -3.22 -8.43
N SER A 80 2.62 -3.51 -7.91
CA SER A 80 2.44 -4.28 -6.67
C SER A 80 2.93 -5.72 -6.80
N GLU A 81 2.90 -6.26 -8.02
CA GLU A 81 3.35 -7.60 -8.35
C GLU A 81 4.33 -7.60 -9.53
N ARG A 82 5.00 -8.74 -9.76
CA ARG A 82 5.87 -8.95 -10.93
C ARG A 82 5.42 -10.15 -11.73
N PRO A 83 5.31 -10.02 -13.08
CA PRO A 83 5.61 -8.85 -13.91
C PRO A 83 4.60 -7.72 -13.70
N ARG A 84 5.08 -6.45 -13.83
CA ARG A 84 4.21 -5.28 -13.74
C ARG A 84 3.05 -5.38 -14.74
N MET A 85 1.91 -4.90 -14.33
CA MET A 85 0.70 -4.89 -15.14
C MET A 85 0.36 -3.48 -15.59
N VAL A 86 -0.28 -3.36 -16.74
CA VAL A 86 -0.68 -2.07 -17.32
C VAL A 86 -2.10 -2.16 -17.85
N ARG A 87 -2.85 -1.06 -17.77
CA ARG A 87 -4.15 -0.92 -18.42
C ARG A 87 -4.30 0.43 -19.08
N TYR A 88 -5.16 0.49 -20.10
CA TYR A 88 -5.60 1.75 -20.67
C TYR A 88 -6.58 2.43 -19.71
N ILE A 89 -6.48 3.74 -19.57
CA ILE A 89 -7.43 4.59 -18.83
C ILE A 89 -8.01 5.65 -19.74
N GLU A 90 -9.30 5.93 -19.58
CA GLU A 90 -9.96 7.02 -20.28
C GLU A 90 -9.73 8.36 -19.55
N GLU A 91 -9.87 9.47 -20.28
CA GLU A 91 -9.54 10.81 -19.78
C GLU A 91 -10.33 11.17 -18.50
N ASN A 92 -11.61 10.83 -18.48
CA ASN A 92 -12.48 11.01 -17.30
C ASN A 92 -12.04 10.17 -16.10
N GLU A 93 -11.54 8.96 -16.31
CA GLU A 93 -11.01 8.08 -15.26
C GLU A 93 -9.66 8.61 -14.74
N LEU A 94 -8.82 9.17 -15.63
CA LEU A 94 -7.56 9.79 -15.25
C LEU A 94 -7.79 10.99 -14.31
N GLU A 95 -8.79 11.83 -14.59
CA GLU A 95 -9.15 12.94 -13.70
C GLU A 95 -9.54 12.46 -12.32
N LEU A 96 -10.33 11.38 -12.21
CA LEU A 96 -10.70 10.78 -10.94
C LEU A 96 -9.51 10.20 -10.18
N ILE A 97 -8.57 9.54 -10.89
CA ILE A 97 -7.34 9.00 -10.30
C ILE A 97 -6.45 10.13 -9.79
N ASN A 98 -6.27 11.18 -10.58
CA ASN A 98 -5.47 12.34 -10.18
C ASN A 98 -6.09 13.08 -8.98
N GLN A 99 -7.42 13.22 -8.95
CA GLN A 99 -8.11 13.81 -7.81
C GLN A 99 -7.93 12.96 -6.54
N LYS A 100 -8.04 11.63 -6.67
CA LYS A 100 -7.82 10.70 -5.55
C LYS A 100 -6.39 10.77 -5.03
N ASN A 101 -5.39 10.80 -5.92
CA ASN A 101 -3.98 10.92 -5.53
C ASN A 101 -3.70 12.25 -4.81
N LEU A 102 -4.27 13.36 -5.32
CA LEU A 102 -4.19 14.66 -4.65
C LEU A 102 -4.82 14.62 -3.24
N ASP A 103 -5.97 13.98 -3.09
CA ASP A 103 -6.62 13.82 -1.80
C ASP A 103 -5.77 12.97 -0.84
N GLU A 104 -5.18 11.88 -1.32
CA GLU A 104 -4.28 11.03 -0.54
C GLU A 104 -3.00 11.78 -0.10
N ASP A 105 -2.43 12.63 -0.94
CA ASP A 105 -1.26 13.47 -0.61
C ASP A 105 -1.59 14.57 0.42
N ILE A 106 -2.82 15.10 0.41
CA ILE A 106 -3.27 16.15 1.33
C ILE A 106 -3.76 15.57 2.67
N GLU A 107 -4.26 14.32 2.69
CA GLU A 107 -4.78 13.69 3.91
C GLU A 107 -3.82 13.73 5.12
N PRO A 108 -2.52 13.43 4.99
CA PRO A 108 -1.59 13.53 6.11
C PRO A 108 -1.51 14.93 6.70
N LEU A 109 -1.48 15.98 5.87
CA LEU A 109 -1.44 17.37 6.31
C LEU A 109 -2.72 17.78 7.05
N LYS A 110 -3.88 17.39 6.52
CA LYS A 110 -5.18 17.61 7.19
C LYS A 110 -5.23 16.90 8.54
N ARG A 111 -4.73 15.66 8.62
CA ARG A 111 -4.67 14.89 9.87
C ARG A 111 -3.77 15.56 10.90
N ASP A 112 -2.57 16.00 10.51
CA ASP A 112 -1.62 16.66 11.39
C ASP A 112 -2.17 17.98 11.94
N ASP A 113 -2.89 18.74 11.14
CA ASP A 113 -3.54 19.97 11.60
C ASP A 113 -4.65 19.69 12.62
N ILE A 114 -5.48 18.67 12.40
CA ILE A 114 -6.50 18.22 13.37
C ILE A 114 -5.85 17.82 14.68
N ILE A 115 -4.79 17.03 14.65
CA ILE A 115 -4.04 16.58 15.83
C ILE A 115 -3.44 17.76 16.57
N ARG A 116 -2.78 18.68 15.86
CA ARG A 116 -2.14 19.87 16.44
C ARG A 116 -3.16 20.77 17.13
N ASN A 117 -4.26 21.05 16.46
CA ASN A 117 -5.33 21.90 17.01
C ASN A 117 -6.01 21.24 18.22
N ALA A 118 -6.23 19.92 18.17
CA ALA A 118 -6.79 19.20 19.31
C ALA A 118 -5.84 19.22 20.52
N LYS A 119 -4.54 18.99 20.34
CA LYS A 119 -3.54 19.01 21.44
C LYS A 119 -3.52 20.35 22.19
N ASN A 120 -3.78 21.47 21.52
CA ASN A 120 -3.85 22.78 22.16
C ASN A 120 -5.04 22.97 23.11
N ASN A 121 -6.08 22.14 22.95
CA ASN A 121 -7.34 22.25 23.70
C ASN A 121 -7.55 21.11 24.72
N LEU A 122 -6.64 20.14 24.76
CA LEU A 122 -6.73 19.00 25.68
C LEU A 122 -6.15 19.35 27.05
N GLU A 123 -6.77 18.80 28.10
CA GLU A 123 -6.25 18.87 29.46
C GLU A 123 -4.96 18.07 29.62
N THR A 124 -4.13 18.46 30.59
CA THR A 124 -2.87 17.78 30.89
C THR A 124 -3.03 16.26 31.08
N LYS A 125 -4.11 15.81 31.74
CA LYS A 125 -4.40 14.39 31.93
C LYS A 125 -4.69 13.66 30.62
N GLN A 126 -5.38 14.31 29.70
CA GLN A 126 -5.69 13.76 28.37
C GLN A 126 -4.44 13.67 27.50
N LEU A 127 -3.61 14.72 27.51
CA LEU A 127 -2.31 14.71 26.85
C LEU A 127 -1.38 13.62 27.38
N TYR A 128 -1.34 13.45 28.70
CA TYR A 128 -0.58 12.36 29.33
C TYR A 128 -1.06 10.98 28.83
N ARG A 129 -2.37 10.73 28.81
CA ARG A 129 -2.95 9.47 28.29
C ARG A 129 -2.54 9.22 26.84
N LEU A 130 -2.62 10.22 25.95
CA LEU A 130 -2.18 10.10 24.57
C LEU A 130 -0.69 9.73 24.47
N THR A 131 0.16 10.42 25.22
CA THR A 131 1.60 10.12 25.28
C THR A 131 1.86 8.69 25.75
N GLN A 132 1.10 8.21 26.72
CA GLN A 132 1.25 6.83 27.21
C GLN A 132 0.84 5.80 26.14
N PHE A 133 -0.23 6.03 25.38
CA PHE A 133 -0.56 5.15 24.24
C PHE A 133 0.60 5.06 23.24
N GLU A 134 1.21 6.20 22.87
CA GLU A 134 2.36 6.23 21.97
C GLU A 134 3.57 5.48 22.55
N GLN A 135 3.89 5.68 23.83
CA GLN A 135 5.01 5.01 24.50
C GLN A 135 4.80 3.51 24.62
N ILE A 136 3.62 3.05 25.09
CA ILE A 136 3.28 1.64 25.18
C ILE A 136 3.40 0.97 23.81
N THR A 137 2.85 1.59 22.77
CA THR A 137 2.93 1.07 21.41
C THR A 137 4.38 0.95 20.92
N LYS A 138 5.20 1.95 21.19
CA LYS A 138 6.63 1.93 20.85
C LYS A 138 7.39 0.83 21.59
N GLU A 139 7.10 0.62 22.85
CA GLU A 139 7.74 -0.43 23.65
C GLU A 139 7.28 -1.82 23.24
N LEU A 140 5.98 -2.05 22.95
CA LEU A 140 5.48 -3.29 22.35
C LEU A 140 6.23 -3.63 21.04
N ASN A 141 6.40 -2.67 20.18
CA ASN A 141 7.13 -2.88 18.92
C ASN A 141 8.61 -3.20 19.14
N LYS A 142 9.24 -2.50 20.08
CA LYS A 142 10.66 -2.68 20.39
C LYS A 142 10.95 -4.06 20.99
N TRP A 143 10.17 -4.47 21.97
CA TRP A 143 10.44 -5.68 22.76
C TRP A 143 9.95 -6.96 22.09
N PHE A 144 8.86 -6.88 21.34
CA PHE A 144 8.20 -8.06 20.75
C PHE A 144 8.28 -8.13 19.23
N GLY A 145 9.02 -7.22 18.59
CA GLY A 145 9.21 -7.23 17.12
C GLY A 145 7.92 -7.05 16.34
N THR A 146 6.90 -6.47 16.97
CA THR A 146 5.58 -6.23 16.37
C THR A 146 5.56 -4.94 15.56
N ARG A 147 4.45 -4.68 14.88
CA ARG A 147 4.20 -3.41 14.16
C ARG A 147 2.84 -2.87 14.56
N PHE A 148 2.70 -2.54 15.83
CA PHE A 148 1.53 -1.83 16.33
C PHE A 148 1.60 -0.34 15.99
N GLU A 149 0.44 0.26 15.81
CA GLU A 149 0.24 1.70 15.61
C GLU A 149 -0.87 2.19 16.55
N VAL A 150 -0.75 3.43 17.00
CA VAL A 150 -1.83 4.15 17.69
C VAL A 150 -2.83 4.61 16.64
N GLU A 151 -4.09 4.25 16.81
CA GLU A 151 -5.12 4.52 15.81
C GLU A 151 -6.39 5.12 16.43
N HIS A 152 -7.07 5.98 15.68
CA HIS A 152 -8.37 6.54 16.07
C HIS A 152 -9.49 5.58 15.68
N SER A 153 -10.27 5.10 16.64
CA SER A 153 -11.41 4.21 16.36
C SER A 153 -12.41 4.87 15.40
N ILE A 154 -12.81 6.11 15.70
CA ILE A 154 -13.52 6.98 14.74
C ILE A 154 -12.46 7.79 14.01
N ALA A 155 -12.35 7.59 12.70
CA ALA A 155 -11.28 8.16 11.90
C ALA A 155 -11.37 9.69 11.80
N LEU A 156 -10.21 10.37 11.87
CA LEU A 156 -10.14 11.84 11.85
C LEU A 156 -10.61 12.45 10.52
N LEU A 157 -10.54 11.70 9.44
CA LEU A 157 -10.89 12.15 8.08
C LEU A 157 -12.11 11.42 7.52
N ASN A 158 -12.92 10.78 8.38
CA ASN A 158 -14.17 10.18 7.91
C ASN A 158 -15.15 11.26 7.45
N GLN A 159 -15.73 11.08 6.27
CA GLN A 159 -16.60 12.07 5.64
C GLN A 159 -18.01 12.15 6.27
N HIS A 160 -18.46 11.07 6.91
CA HIS A 160 -19.81 10.99 7.50
C HIS A 160 -19.80 11.32 8.99
N GLU A 161 -18.82 10.80 9.71
CA GLU A 161 -18.69 11.00 11.15
C GLU A 161 -17.20 11.18 11.49
N GLN A 162 -16.78 12.43 11.60
CA GLN A 162 -15.38 12.77 11.87
C GLN A 162 -15.04 12.52 13.34
N GLY A 163 -13.97 11.75 13.56
CA GLY A 163 -13.42 11.49 14.87
C GLY A 163 -12.68 12.69 15.46
N ARG A 164 -12.39 12.61 16.75
CA ARG A 164 -11.58 13.61 17.48
C ARG A 164 -10.25 13.00 17.90
N HIS A 165 -9.20 13.80 17.92
CA HIS A 165 -7.93 13.40 18.54
C HIS A 165 -8.08 13.54 20.07
N HIS A 166 -8.55 12.47 20.69
CA HIS A 166 -8.87 12.38 22.12
C HIS A 166 -8.53 10.98 22.63
N PRO A 167 -8.01 10.80 23.87
CA PRO A 167 -7.61 9.47 24.37
C PRO A 167 -8.76 8.45 24.35
N ASP A 168 -10.00 8.88 24.50
CA ASP A 168 -11.16 7.98 24.43
C ASP A 168 -11.53 7.56 23.01
N ASN A 169 -10.87 8.09 22.00
CA ASN A 169 -10.97 7.67 20.61
C ASN A 169 -9.73 6.89 20.14
N ILE A 170 -8.80 6.56 21.06
CA ILE A 170 -7.56 5.87 20.74
C ILE A 170 -7.66 4.38 21.06
N GLN A 171 -7.06 3.58 20.19
CA GLN A 171 -6.81 2.17 20.35
C GLN A 171 -5.47 1.78 19.73
N ILE A 172 -4.96 0.58 20.01
CA ILE A 172 -3.70 0.05 19.46
C ILE A 172 -4.05 -1.05 18.46
N LEU A 173 -3.63 -0.90 17.22
CA LEU A 173 -3.84 -1.87 16.14
C LEU A 173 -2.53 -2.27 15.48
N LEU A 174 -2.46 -3.46 14.90
CA LEU A 174 -1.41 -3.79 13.95
C LEU A 174 -1.49 -2.87 12.73
N LYS A 175 -0.33 -2.48 12.19
CA LYS A 175 -0.24 -1.68 10.96
C LYS A 175 -1.07 -2.25 9.82
N SER A 176 -1.06 -3.57 9.63
CA SER A 176 -1.85 -4.24 8.61
C SER A 176 -3.37 -4.09 8.80
N HIS A 177 -3.83 -4.12 10.06
CA HIS A 177 -5.25 -3.92 10.38
C HIS A 177 -5.63 -2.44 10.27
N ASN A 178 -4.73 -1.54 10.70
CA ASN A 178 -4.91 -0.11 10.54
C ASN A 178 -5.02 0.29 9.07
N SER A 179 -4.16 -0.22 8.20
CA SER A 179 -4.23 0.00 6.76
C SER A 179 -5.54 -0.49 6.14
N LYS A 180 -6.07 -1.64 6.58
CA LYS A 180 -7.37 -2.15 6.13
C LYS A 180 -8.55 -1.31 6.62
N LYS A 181 -8.43 -0.74 7.82
CA LYS A 181 -9.44 0.18 8.37
C LYS A 181 -9.48 1.48 7.58
N ASN A 182 -8.32 2.05 7.25
CA ASN A 182 -8.19 3.33 6.57
C ASN A 182 -9.05 4.43 7.25
N ASN A 183 -9.78 5.23 6.51
CA ASN A 183 -10.68 6.28 7.03
C ASN A 183 -12.08 5.76 7.44
N LYS A 184 -12.24 4.45 7.63
CA LYS A 184 -13.50 3.85 8.14
C LYS A 184 -13.57 3.98 9.66
N ASN A 185 -14.78 4.18 10.18
CA ASN A 185 -15.04 4.13 11.60
C ASN A 185 -15.18 2.68 12.06
N TRP A 186 -14.52 2.34 13.18
CA TRP A 186 -14.66 1.08 13.86
C TRP A 186 -15.10 1.33 15.30
N GLU A 187 -15.79 0.37 15.88
CA GLU A 187 -16.07 0.42 17.31
C GLU A 187 -14.76 0.33 18.10
N ARG A 188 -14.58 1.24 19.07
CA ARG A 188 -13.41 1.19 19.96
C ARG A 188 -13.42 -0.10 20.76
N PHE A 189 -12.30 -0.76 20.87
CA PHE A 189 -12.17 -1.91 21.75
C PHE A 189 -12.50 -1.50 23.20
N THR A 190 -13.16 -2.41 23.94
CA THR A 190 -13.12 -2.31 25.41
C THR A 190 -11.70 -2.59 25.89
N LEU A 191 -11.38 -2.24 27.13
CA LEU A 191 -10.05 -2.52 27.69
C LEU A 191 -9.70 -4.01 27.59
N GLU A 192 -10.64 -4.88 27.90
CA GLU A 192 -10.46 -6.34 27.87
C GLU A 192 -10.17 -6.82 26.44
N LYS A 193 -10.94 -6.39 25.47
CA LYS A 193 -10.73 -6.71 24.06
C LYS A 193 -9.39 -6.16 23.55
N GLN A 194 -8.99 -4.97 24.00
CA GLN A 194 -7.69 -4.39 23.62
C GLN A 194 -6.53 -5.23 24.18
N ILE A 195 -6.61 -5.66 25.43
CA ILE A 195 -5.61 -6.53 26.06
C ILE A 195 -5.58 -7.89 25.36
N GLU A 196 -6.73 -8.51 25.14
CA GLU A 196 -6.85 -9.79 24.43
C GLU A 196 -6.24 -9.70 23.02
N TYR A 197 -6.50 -8.62 22.30
CA TYR A 197 -5.94 -8.39 20.97
C TYR A 197 -4.41 -8.29 20.99
N ILE A 198 -3.84 -7.52 21.93
CA ILE A 198 -2.39 -7.39 22.09
C ILE A 198 -1.77 -8.75 22.42
N ASN A 199 -2.32 -9.47 23.40
CA ASN A 199 -1.80 -10.77 23.82
C ASN A 199 -1.82 -11.77 22.67
N LYS A 200 -2.90 -11.89 21.90
CA LYS A 200 -2.98 -12.79 20.74
C LYS A 200 -1.91 -12.51 19.69
N VAL A 201 -1.61 -11.23 19.43
CA VAL A 201 -0.56 -10.86 18.48
C VAL A 201 0.81 -11.25 19.01
N ILE A 202 1.06 -11.03 20.30
CA ILE A 202 2.34 -11.34 20.95
C ILE A 202 2.53 -12.85 21.09
N ASP A 203 1.49 -13.62 21.39
CA ASP A 203 1.54 -15.08 21.42
C ASP A 203 1.97 -15.68 20.09
N LEU A 204 1.53 -15.09 18.96
CA LEU A 204 2.02 -15.50 17.64
C LEU A 204 3.51 -15.19 17.45
N GLN A 205 3.99 -14.04 17.96
CA GLN A 205 5.42 -13.72 17.93
C GLN A 205 6.23 -14.64 18.86
N LYS A 206 5.69 -15.02 20.02
CA LYS A 206 6.32 -15.97 20.94
C LYS A 206 6.64 -17.29 20.24
N LEU A 207 5.71 -17.85 19.46
CA LEU A 207 5.94 -19.07 18.68
C LEU A 207 7.13 -18.93 17.70
N VAL A 208 7.32 -17.75 17.11
CA VAL A 208 8.46 -17.48 16.22
C VAL A 208 9.76 -17.41 17.03
N LEU A 209 9.76 -16.69 18.16
CA LEU A 209 10.94 -16.54 19.02
C LEU A 209 11.41 -17.88 19.59
N GLU A 210 10.48 -18.74 20.02
CA GLU A 210 10.78 -20.10 20.51
C GLU A 210 11.49 -20.95 19.45
N ASN A 211 11.10 -20.85 18.18
CA ASN A 211 11.78 -21.55 17.08
C ASN A 211 13.23 -21.09 16.84
N PHE A 212 13.58 -19.89 17.28
CA PHE A 212 14.94 -19.34 17.18
C PHE A 212 15.68 -19.39 18.53
N ASN A 213 15.14 -20.05 19.56
CA ASN A 213 15.70 -20.11 20.91
C ASN A 213 15.96 -18.72 21.51
N LEU A 214 15.07 -17.76 21.24
CA LEU A 214 15.13 -16.43 21.82
C LEU A 214 14.23 -16.36 23.07
N GLU A 215 14.71 -15.69 24.11
CA GLU A 215 13.95 -15.50 25.34
C GLU A 215 12.79 -14.51 25.13
N PHE A 216 11.68 -14.78 25.79
CA PHE A 216 10.48 -13.93 25.78
C PHE A 216 10.30 -13.26 27.15
N GLU A 217 10.24 -11.94 27.16
CA GLU A 217 10.18 -11.11 28.37
C GLU A 217 8.73 -10.90 28.84
N GLU A 218 8.16 -11.92 29.51
CA GLU A 218 6.78 -11.87 30.03
C GLU A 218 6.54 -10.73 31.02
N VAL A 219 7.54 -10.39 31.86
CA VAL A 219 7.45 -9.31 32.85
C VAL A 219 7.25 -7.95 32.17
N ILE A 220 7.91 -7.72 31.03
CA ILE A 220 7.76 -6.48 30.26
C ILE A 220 6.35 -6.38 29.70
N LEU A 221 5.81 -7.46 29.16
CA LEU A 221 4.44 -7.48 28.65
C LEU A 221 3.43 -7.15 29.75
N GLU A 222 3.58 -7.77 30.92
CA GLU A 222 2.69 -7.53 32.06
C GLU A 222 2.74 -6.06 32.53
N ASP A 223 3.93 -5.45 32.62
CA ASP A 223 4.05 -4.02 32.94
C ASP A 223 3.37 -3.13 31.93
N LEU A 224 3.56 -3.38 30.63
CA LEU A 224 2.91 -2.62 29.55
C LEU A 224 1.38 -2.73 29.60
N ILE A 225 0.86 -3.92 29.86
CA ILE A 225 -0.58 -4.15 30.05
C ILE A 225 -1.09 -3.42 31.29
N ASN A 226 -0.36 -3.42 32.40
CA ASN A 226 -0.73 -2.70 33.61
C ASN A 226 -0.72 -1.16 33.39
N ARG A 227 0.23 -0.63 32.61
CA ARG A 227 0.22 0.77 32.20
C ARG A 227 -0.99 1.07 31.31
N LEU A 228 -1.31 0.21 30.35
CA LEU A 228 -2.48 0.35 29.50
C LEU A 228 -3.78 0.41 30.31
N ARG A 229 -3.96 -0.44 31.33
CA ARG A 229 -5.12 -0.43 32.23
C ARG A 229 -5.35 0.91 32.92
N ARG A 230 -4.26 1.65 33.22
CA ARG A 230 -4.34 2.95 33.94
C ARG A 230 -4.77 4.12 33.04
N ILE A 231 -4.61 3.98 31.74
CA ILE A 231 -4.85 5.06 30.80
C ILE A 231 -6.06 4.84 29.88
N TYR A 232 -6.56 3.61 29.80
CA TYR A 232 -7.66 3.28 28.91
C TYR A 232 -8.99 3.83 29.39
#